data_e318f061a93a98d92cb3a8eb2913d740
#
_entry.id   e318f061a93a98d92cb3a8eb2913d740
#
_cell.length_a   1.000
_cell.length_b   1.000
_cell.length_c   1.000
_cell.angle_alpha   90.00
_cell.angle_beta   90.00
_cell.angle_gamma   90.00
#
_symmetry.space_group_name_H-M   'P 1'
#
loop_
_entity.id
_entity.type
_entity.pdbx_description
1 polymer ?
#
loop_
_entity_poly.entity_id
_entity_poly.type
_entity_poly.pdbx_seq_one_letter_code
_entity_poly.pdbx_strand_id
1 'polypeptide(L)'
;MKKAACFSVAAMDYFPQQDDHYAGGNALNQAIRFRSLGWDTAFLGAIGTDEAGDRIKDLLHRNGVDLSGLRRLPGQTASNRIVNDKNGERYGVDGAWQNGVYANYCLSEVDWVRIADYPLWSTHANGINYPAALRSKTPRNFLAVDFLHFDTYELLEQGLDAVDIAYFGGVPGQLPDLIALSRRFSGIIVLTLGAGGSVAIRDGETLFEPALPLEKVVDTTGCGDAFQAGFTAEYIASKNIRLALRKGAELGRVAAGHYGGVPWGEL
;
A
#
# COMPACT_ATOMS: atom_id res chain seq x y z
N MET A 1 16.28 -5.15 13.72
CA MET A 1 15.51 -6.24 13.11
C MET A 1 14.52 -5.63 12.15
N LYS A 2 14.43 -6.11 10.90
CA LYS A 2 13.49 -5.57 9.90
C LYS A 2 12.10 -6.15 10.17
N LYS A 3 11.21 -5.39 10.81
CA LYS A 3 9.82 -5.79 11.09
C LYS A 3 8.85 -4.76 10.56
N ALA A 4 7.78 -5.18 9.89
CA ALA A 4 6.74 -4.31 9.37
C ALA A 4 5.35 -4.79 9.80
N ALA A 5 4.50 -3.89 10.25
CA ALA A 5 3.08 -4.12 10.46
C ALA A 5 2.30 -3.41 9.34
N CYS A 6 1.58 -4.18 8.53
CA CYS A 6 0.72 -3.68 7.47
C CYS A 6 -0.74 -3.84 7.91
N PHE A 7 -1.45 -2.72 8.07
CA PHE A 7 -2.81 -2.74 8.63
C PHE A 7 -3.76 -1.88 7.82
N SER A 8 -4.59 -2.54 7.05
CA SER A 8 -5.62 -1.95 6.21
C SER A 8 -6.40 -3.07 5.51
N VAL A 9 -6.80 -2.87 4.28
CA VAL A 9 -7.67 -3.76 3.53
C VAL A 9 -6.89 -4.93 2.92
N ALA A 10 -7.55 -6.10 2.93
CA ALA A 10 -7.36 -7.19 1.97
C ALA A 10 -8.69 -7.43 1.27
N ALA A 11 -8.67 -7.61 -0.02
CA ALA A 11 -9.84 -7.77 -0.87
C ALA A 11 -9.62 -8.85 -1.93
N MET A 12 -10.71 -9.33 -2.52
CA MET A 12 -10.67 -10.18 -3.71
C MET A 12 -11.12 -9.35 -4.92
N ASP A 13 -10.22 -9.17 -5.88
CA ASP A 13 -10.48 -8.43 -7.11
C ASP A 13 -10.91 -9.41 -8.22
N TYR A 14 -12.10 -9.22 -8.80
CA TYR A 14 -12.57 -9.95 -9.96
C TYR A 14 -12.20 -9.22 -11.24
N PHE A 15 -11.57 -9.93 -12.16
CA PHE A 15 -11.16 -9.45 -13.48
C PHE A 15 -12.04 -10.10 -14.57
N PRO A 16 -13.11 -9.44 -15.02
CA PRO A 16 -14.08 -10.06 -15.94
C PRO A 16 -13.50 -10.41 -17.32
N GLN A 17 -12.43 -9.72 -17.76
CA GLN A 17 -11.79 -10.04 -19.05
C GLN A 17 -11.01 -11.37 -19.01
N GLN A 18 -10.55 -11.81 -17.84
CA GLN A 18 -9.86 -13.06 -17.59
C GLN A 18 -10.77 -14.13 -16.98
N ASP A 19 -11.97 -13.73 -16.54
CA ASP A 19 -12.87 -14.53 -15.71
C ASP A 19 -12.17 -15.15 -14.50
N ASP A 20 -11.35 -14.34 -13.81
CA ASP A 20 -10.52 -14.80 -12.71
C ASP A 20 -10.53 -13.80 -11.53
N HIS A 21 -10.10 -14.28 -10.37
CA HIS A 21 -10.07 -13.55 -9.12
C HIS A 21 -8.65 -13.54 -8.53
N TYR A 22 -8.16 -12.37 -8.20
CA TYR A 22 -6.85 -12.17 -7.58
C TYR A 22 -7.00 -11.48 -6.23
N ALA A 23 -6.29 -11.97 -5.22
CA ALA A 23 -6.24 -11.28 -3.95
C ALA A 23 -5.44 -9.99 -4.10
N GLY A 24 -5.93 -8.94 -3.46
CA GLY A 24 -5.36 -7.61 -3.48
C GLY A 24 -5.68 -6.83 -2.21
N GLY A 25 -5.54 -5.53 -2.31
CA GLY A 25 -5.73 -4.60 -1.20
C GLY A 25 -4.40 -4.10 -0.66
N ASN A 26 -4.36 -2.83 -0.30
CA ASN A 26 -3.15 -2.09 0.05
C ASN A 26 -2.28 -2.83 1.09
N ALA A 27 -2.83 -3.19 2.25
CA ALA A 27 -2.03 -3.81 3.31
C ALA A 27 -1.61 -5.25 2.97
N LEU A 28 -2.45 -6.02 2.24
CA LEU A 28 -2.10 -7.35 1.77
C LEU A 28 -0.90 -7.29 0.81
N ASN A 29 -1.01 -6.44 -0.20
CA ASN A 29 0.04 -6.28 -1.21
C ASN A 29 1.36 -5.86 -0.56
N GLN A 30 1.32 -4.87 0.31
CA GLN A 30 2.51 -4.39 0.99
C GLN A 30 3.10 -5.44 1.94
N ALA A 31 2.27 -6.19 2.69
CA ALA A 31 2.76 -7.24 3.58
C ALA A 31 3.57 -8.32 2.82
N ILE A 32 3.05 -8.78 1.69
CA ILE A 32 3.75 -9.76 0.85
C ILE A 32 5.02 -9.15 0.24
N ARG A 33 4.97 -7.90 -0.24
CA ARG A 33 6.15 -7.22 -0.80
C ARG A 33 7.24 -7.01 0.25
N PHE A 34 6.92 -6.59 1.47
CA PHE A 34 7.91 -6.51 2.55
C PHE A 34 8.49 -7.87 2.91
N ARG A 35 7.68 -8.95 2.92
CA ARG A 35 8.19 -10.31 3.11
C ARG A 35 9.21 -10.69 2.03
N SER A 36 8.92 -10.43 0.77
CA SER A 36 9.84 -10.70 -0.35
C SER A 36 11.15 -9.91 -0.26
N LEU A 37 11.16 -8.79 0.46
CA LEU A 37 12.36 -7.99 0.77
C LEU A 37 13.07 -8.42 2.06
N GLY A 38 12.68 -9.55 2.65
CA GLY A 38 13.29 -10.14 3.84
C GLY A 38 12.90 -9.45 5.15
N TRP A 39 11.72 -8.83 5.22
CA TRP A 39 11.17 -8.28 6.46
C TRP A 39 10.28 -9.31 7.17
N ASP A 40 10.33 -9.36 8.48
CA ASP A 40 9.32 -10.05 9.28
C ASP A 40 8.06 -9.19 9.28
N THR A 41 6.99 -9.68 8.64
CA THR A 41 5.82 -8.85 8.37
C THR A 41 4.58 -9.44 8.99
N ALA A 42 3.82 -8.61 9.71
CA ALA A 42 2.48 -8.93 10.20
C ALA A 42 1.43 -8.22 9.33
N PHE A 43 0.35 -8.93 9.05
CA PHE A 43 -0.86 -8.37 8.46
C PHE A 43 -1.96 -8.26 9.53
N LEU A 44 -2.55 -7.07 9.65
CA LEU A 44 -3.69 -6.81 10.52
C LEU A 44 -4.85 -6.28 9.66
N GLY A 45 -5.93 -7.02 9.63
CA GLY A 45 -7.09 -6.74 8.80
C GLY A 45 -8.24 -7.69 9.09
N ALA A 46 -9.32 -7.56 8.33
CA ALA A 46 -10.47 -8.46 8.43
C ALA A 46 -10.80 -9.10 7.08
N ILE A 47 -11.11 -10.38 7.12
CA ILE A 47 -11.65 -11.18 6.01
C ILE A 47 -12.95 -11.87 6.45
N GLY A 48 -13.78 -12.23 5.49
CA GLY A 48 -15.00 -13.00 5.72
C GLY A 48 -14.76 -14.47 6.03
N THR A 49 -15.86 -15.17 6.29
CA THR A 49 -15.88 -16.64 6.42
C THR A 49 -16.22 -17.32 5.08
N ASP A 50 -16.07 -16.60 4.00
CA ASP A 50 -16.29 -17.02 2.62
C ASP A 50 -15.01 -17.58 1.96
N GLU A 51 -15.15 -18.14 0.75
CA GLU A 51 -14.04 -18.70 -0.02
C GLU A 51 -12.96 -17.65 -0.33
N ALA A 52 -13.35 -16.40 -0.60
CA ALA A 52 -12.42 -15.31 -0.84
C ALA A 52 -11.52 -15.06 0.37
N GLY A 53 -12.09 -15.10 1.58
CA GLY A 53 -11.34 -15.00 2.83
C GLY A 53 -10.37 -16.16 3.04
N ASP A 54 -10.78 -17.39 2.71
CA ASP A 54 -9.90 -18.56 2.79
C ASP A 54 -8.71 -18.44 1.82
N ARG A 55 -8.96 -18.05 0.57
CA ARG A 55 -7.91 -17.83 -0.43
C ARG A 55 -6.91 -16.74 -0.01
N ILE A 56 -7.39 -15.62 0.53
CA ILE A 56 -6.53 -14.52 1.05
C ILE A 56 -5.66 -15.02 2.21
N LYS A 57 -6.27 -15.71 3.17
CA LYS A 57 -5.55 -16.26 4.32
C LYS A 57 -4.44 -17.22 3.88
N ASP A 58 -4.76 -18.12 2.95
CA ASP A 58 -3.79 -19.10 2.43
C ASP A 58 -2.66 -18.43 1.66
N LEU A 59 -2.95 -17.37 0.88
CA LEU A 59 -1.92 -16.60 0.18
C LEU A 59 -0.96 -15.93 1.17
N LEU A 60 -1.48 -15.23 2.16
CA LEU A 60 -0.67 -14.57 3.18
C LEU A 60 0.19 -15.59 3.96
N HIS A 61 -0.40 -16.72 4.34
CA HIS A 61 0.29 -17.80 5.05
C HIS A 61 1.44 -18.41 4.23
N ARG A 62 1.18 -18.73 2.96
CA ARG A 62 2.22 -19.27 2.05
C ARG A 62 3.39 -18.31 1.86
N ASN A 63 3.12 -17.00 1.89
CA ASN A 63 4.16 -15.97 1.83
C ASN A 63 4.83 -15.71 3.19
N GLY A 64 4.52 -16.49 4.24
CA GLY A 64 5.15 -16.38 5.55
C GLY A 64 4.82 -15.08 6.30
N VAL A 65 3.66 -14.48 6.02
CA VAL A 65 3.16 -13.32 6.76
C VAL A 65 2.57 -13.76 8.09
N ASP A 66 2.88 -13.06 9.18
CA ASP A 66 2.26 -13.27 10.48
C ASP A 66 0.79 -12.85 10.44
N LEU A 67 -0.11 -13.80 10.69
CA LEU A 67 -1.56 -13.62 10.66
C LEU A 67 -2.18 -13.44 12.04
N SER A 68 -1.40 -13.28 13.09
CA SER A 68 -1.91 -13.17 14.47
C SER A 68 -2.84 -11.95 14.66
N GLY A 69 -2.74 -10.95 13.80
CA GLY A 69 -3.63 -9.78 13.73
C GLY A 69 -4.79 -9.91 12.74
N LEU A 70 -4.87 -11.00 11.97
CA LEU A 70 -5.97 -11.24 11.04
C LEU A 70 -7.24 -11.63 11.79
N ARG A 71 -8.36 -10.94 11.50
CA ARG A 71 -9.69 -11.28 12.01
C ARG A 71 -10.50 -11.95 10.91
N ARG A 72 -11.08 -13.11 11.24
CA ARG A 72 -12.03 -13.80 10.39
C ARG A 72 -13.44 -13.58 10.97
N LEU A 73 -14.27 -12.83 10.25
CA LEU A 73 -15.57 -12.38 10.73
C LEU A 73 -16.70 -12.99 9.89
N PRO A 74 -17.85 -13.31 10.49
CA PRO A 74 -19.02 -13.77 9.74
C PRO A 74 -19.44 -12.76 8.67
N GLY A 75 -19.52 -13.17 7.42
CA GLY A 75 -19.87 -12.34 6.28
C GLY A 75 -18.90 -12.46 5.11
N GLN A 76 -19.03 -11.56 4.16
CA GLN A 76 -18.23 -11.56 2.94
C GLN A 76 -16.93 -10.76 3.11
N THR A 77 -15.88 -11.25 2.49
CA THR A 77 -14.62 -10.52 2.32
C THR A 77 -14.83 -9.29 1.44
N ALA A 78 -14.05 -8.24 1.65
CA ALA A 78 -14.05 -7.08 0.77
C ALA A 78 -13.71 -7.51 -0.66
N SER A 79 -14.34 -6.88 -1.66
CA SER A 79 -14.15 -7.23 -3.07
C SER A 79 -14.26 -6.02 -3.98
N ASN A 80 -13.70 -6.16 -5.17
CA ASN A 80 -13.79 -5.17 -6.24
C ASN A 80 -13.95 -5.85 -7.59
N ARG A 81 -14.28 -5.06 -8.61
CA ARG A 81 -14.22 -5.47 -10.00
C ARG A 81 -13.24 -4.56 -10.74
N ILE A 82 -12.26 -5.16 -11.38
CA ILE A 82 -11.17 -4.47 -12.08
C ILE A 82 -11.26 -4.77 -13.56
N VAL A 83 -11.14 -3.75 -14.39
CA VAL A 83 -10.99 -3.89 -15.84
C VAL A 83 -9.68 -3.24 -16.26
N ASN A 84 -9.03 -3.83 -17.26
CA ASN A 84 -7.81 -3.28 -17.84
C ASN A 84 -8.11 -2.71 -19.22
N ASP A 85 -7.51 -1.59 -19.56
CA ASP A 85 -7.50 -1.09 -20.92
C ASP A 85 -6.47 -1.87 -21.79
N LYS A 86 -6.39 -1.51 -23.07
CA LYS A 86 -5.46 -2.13 -24.03
C LYS A 86 -3.98 -1.96 -23.67
N ASN A 87 -3.65 -1.03 -22.79
CA ASN A 87 -2.30 -0.75 -22.31
C ASN A 87 -2.00 -1.41 -20.95
N GLY A 88 -2.93 -2.20 -20.41
CA GLY A 88 -2.81 -2.83 -19.10
C GLY A 88 -3.13 -1.88 -17.93
N GLU A 89 -3.55 -0.63 -18.18
CA GLU A 89 -3.96 0.28 -17.13
C GLU A 89 -5.26 -0.17 -16.49
N ARG A 90 -5.26 -0.25 -15.16
CA ARG A 90 -6.40 -0.75 -14.40
C ARG A 90 -7.42 0.33 -14.10
N TYR A 91 -8.68 -0.03 -14.13
CA TYR A 91 -9.79 0.81 -13.66
C TYR A 91 -10.70 -0.02 -12.77
N GLY A 92 -11.08 0.54 -11.61
CA GLY A 92 -12.19 0.01 -10.84
C GLY A 92 -13.50 0.28 -11.57
N VAL A 93 -14.40 -0.68 -11.62
CA VAL A 93 -15.76 -0.45 -12.13
C VAL A 93 -16.54 0.37 -11.11
N ASP A 94 -17.21 1.43 -11.56
CA ASP A 94 -17.97 2.33 -10.67
C ASP A 94 -18.99 1.55 -9.84
N GLY A 95 -19.00 1.79 -8.53
CA GLY A 95 -19.90 1.14 -7.58
C GLY A 95 -19.62 -0.35 -7.33
N ALA A 96 -18.57 -0.92 -7.91
CA ALA A 96 -18.24 -2.34 -7.73
C ALA A 96 -17.51 -2.64 -6.41
N TRP A 97 -16.93 -1.65 -5.75
CA TRP A 97 -16.28 -1.84 -4.46
C TRP A 97 -17.28 -2.24 -3.38
N GLN A 98 -16.99 -3.36 -2.71
CA GLN A 98 -17.74 -3.87 -1.57
C GLN A 98 -16.82 -3.97 -0.36
N ASN A 99 -17.14 -3.24 0.70
CA ASN A 99 -16.31 -3.24 1.91
C ASN A 99 -16.31 -4.59 2.65
N GLY A 100 -17.39 -5.38 2.50
CA GLY A 100 -17.54 -6.61 3.25
C GLY A 100 -17.39 -6.40 4.77
N VAL A 101 -16.80 -7.40 5.44
CA VAL A 101 -16.54 -7.32 6.89
C VAL A 101 -15.50 -6.29 7.28
N TYR A 102 -14.73 -5.77 6.32
CA TYR A 102 -13.75 -4.72 6.56
C TYR A 102 -14.38 -3.36 6.88
N ALA A 103 -15.65 -3.13 6.49
CA ALA A 103 -16.33 -1.84 6.66
C ALA A 103 -16.23 -1.24 8.07
N ASN A 104 -16.27 -2.09 9.09
CA ASN A 104 -16.27 -1.67 10.50
C ASN A 104 -15.07 -2.22 11.27
N TYR A 105 -14.05 -2.71 10.57
CA TYR A 105 -12.87 -3.28 11.22
C TYR A 105 -11.96 -2.18 11.75
N CYS A 106 -11.74 -2.17 13.06
CA CYS A 106 -10.69 -1.38 13.71
C CYS A 106 -9.75 -2.25 14.54
N LEU A 107 -8.50 -1.83 14.62
CA LEU A 107 -7.52 -2.45 15.51
C LEU A 107 -7.96 -2.28 16.95
N SER A 108 -7.90 -3.37 17.71
CA SER A 108 -8.12 -3.36 19.16
C SER A 108 -6.91 -2.82 19.91
N GLU A 109 -7.07 -2.51 21.19
CA GLU A 109 -5.93 -2.14 22.06
C GLU A 109 -4.84 -3.21 22.08
N VAL A 110 -5.23 -4.50 22.05
CA VAL A 110 -4.28 -5.62 21.97
C VAL A 110 -3.48 -5.60 20.66
N ASP A 111 -4.11 -5.22 19.56
CA ASP A 111 -3.42 -5.10 18.27
C ASP A 111 -2.41 -3.95 18.31
N TRP A 112 -2.78 -2.78 18.86
CA TRP A 112 -1.85 -1.65 19.02
C TRP A 112 -0.66 -2.00 19.91
N VAL A 113 -0.88 -2.69 21.03
CA VAL A 113 0.20 -3.20 21.88
C VAL A 113 1.11 -4.16 21.12
N ARG A 114 0.53 -5.07 20.33
CA ARG A 114 1.28 -6.04 19.52
C ARG A 114 2.21 -5.37 18.51
N ILE A 115 1.73 -4.35 17.80
CA ILE A 115 2.52 -3.69 16.74
C ILE A 115 3.38 -2.53 17.26
N ALA A 116 3.28 -2.17 18.54
CA ALA A 116 4.08 -1.09 19.12
C ALA A 116 5.60 -1.29 18.94
N ASP A 117 6.06 -2.55 18.97
CA ASP A 117 7.47 -2.92 18.79
C ASP A 117 7.86 -3.13 17.31
N TYR A 118 6.92 -2.94 16.37
CA TYR A 118 7.24 -2.97 14.93
C TYR A 118 7.79 -1.61 14.51
N PRO A 119 9.06 -1.55 14.04
CA PRO A 119 9.68 -0.29 13.65
C PRO A 119 9.06 0.34 12.41
N LEU A 120 8.37 -0.43 11.57
CA LEU A 120 7.65 0.07 10.41
C LEU A 120 6.15 -0.23 10.52
N TRP A 121 5.35 0.81 10.35
CA TRP A 121 3.91 0.75 10.18
C TRP A 121 3.54 1.21 8.78
N SER A 122 2.71 0.44 8.08
CA SER A 122 2.22 0.75 6.74
C SER A 122 0.71 0.63 6.69
N THR A 123 0.03 1.68 6.21
CA THR A 123 -1.43 1.74 6.12
C THR A 123 -1.85 2.71 5.01
N HIS A 124 -3.16 2.85 4.79
CA HIS A 124 -3.71 3.91 3.94
C HIS A 124 -4.58 4.89 4.74
N ALA A 125 -4.69 6.12 4.26
CA ALA A 125 -5.40 7.20 4.96
C ALA A 125 -6.94 7.05 4.92
N ASN A 126 -7.48 6.31 3.97
CA ASN A 126 -8.92 6.07 3.81
C ASN A 126 -9.49 5.08 4.84
N GLY A 127 -8.67 4.53 5.72
CA GLY A 127 -9.09 3.51 6.68
C GLY A 127 -9.45 4.09 8.03
N ILE A 128 -10.42 3.44 8.71
CA ILE A 128 -10.85 3.77 10.08
C ILE A 128 -9.68 3.75 11.09
N ASN A 129 -8.60 3.01 10.78
CA ASN A 129 -7.43 2.88 11.64
C ASN A 129 -6.43 4.03 11.51
N TYR A 130 -6.51 4.87 10.47
CA TYR A 130 -5.55 5.95 10.25
C TYR A 130 -5.49 6.98 11.41
N PRO A 131 -6.63 7.54 11.88
CA PRO A 131 -6.60 8.48 13.01
C PRO A 131 -6.06 7.85 14.31
N ALA A 132 -6.30 6.54 14.49
CA ALA A 132 -5.75 5.83 15.66
C ALA A 132 -4.23 5.60 15.51
N ALA A 133 -3.75 5.30 14.30
CA ALA A 133 -2.32 5.18 14.02
C ALA A 133 -1.55 6.47 14.34
N LEU A 134 -2.10 7.64 13.95
CA LEU A 134 -1.50 8.93 14.29
C LEU A 134 -1.33 9.12 15.80
N ARG A 135 -2.33 8.73 16.59
CA ARG A 135 -2.30 8.86 18.06
C ARG A 135 -1.42 7.82 18.74
N SER A 136 -1.34 6.61 18.19
CA SER A 136 -0.63 5.48 18.79
C SER A 136 0.84 5.41 18.41
N LYS A 137 1.25 6.13 17.36
CA LYS A 137 2.64 6.19 16.89
C LYS A 137 3.55 6.77 17.99
N THR A 138 4.70 6.14 18.14
CA THR A 138 5.78 6.61 19.00
C THR A 138 7.02 6.96 18.16
N PRO A 139 8.03 7.64 18.70
CA PRO A 139 9.28 7.90 17.98
C PRO A 139 10.04 6.64 17.53
N ARG A 140 9.66 5.44 18.01
CA ARG A 140 10.25 4.17 17.60
C ARG A 140 9.66 3.64 16.30
N ASN A 141 8.47 4.12 15.92
CA ASN A 141 7.74 3.66 14.76
C ASN A 141 7.94 4.62 13.59
N PHE A 142 8.21 4.07 12.44
CA PHE A 142 8.20 4.78 11.16
C PHE A 142 6.85 4.53 10.48
N LEU A 143 6.09 5.58 10.18
CA LEU A 143 4.74 5.48 9.61
C LEU A 143 4.74 5.89 8.15
N ALA A 144 4.51 4.91 7.26
CA ALA A 144 4.29 5.10 5.84
C ALA A 144 2.80 5.02 5.53
N VAL A 145 2.25 6.04 4.88
CA VAL A 145 0.82 6.15 4.62
C VAL A 145 0.54 6.36 3.13
N ASP A 146 -0.35 5.54 2.59
CA ASP A 146 -0.90 5.72 1.26
C ASP A 146 -2.14 6.62 1.30
N PHE A 147 -2.05 7.78 0.67
CA PHE A 147 -3.15 8.71 0.48
C PHE A 147 -3.92 8.45 -0.82
N LEU A 148 -3.69 7.31 -1.46
CA LEU A 148 -4.40 6.89 -2.66
C LEU A 148 -4.28 7.94 -3.79
N HIS A 149 -5.42 8.26 -4.42
CA HIS A 149 -5.53 9.28 -5.47
C HIS A 149 -6.23 10.56 -4.98
N PHE A 150 -6.06 10.88 -3.70
CA PHE A 150 -6.66 12.10 -3.17
C PHE A 150 -6.03 13.33 -3.80
N ASP A 151 -6.88 14.28 -4.14
CA ASP A 151 -6.54 15.62 -4.62
C ASP A 151 -6.71 16.70 -3.54
N THR A 152 -7.10 16.27 -2.34
CA THR A 152 -7.16 17.07 -1.13
C THR A 152 -6.17 16.56 -0.10
N TYR A 153 -5.66 17.42 0.77
CA TYR A 153 -4.53 17.09 1.64
C TYR A 153 -4.86 17.16 3.13
N GLU A 154 -6.14 17.36 3.50
CA GLU A 154 -6.58 17.52 4.89
C GLU A 154 -6.22 16.32 5.75
N LEU A 155 -6.23 15.09 5.19
CA LEU A 155 -5.84 13.90 5.94
C LEU A 155 -4.33 13.90 6.24
N LEU A 156 -3.48 14.37 5.33
CA LEU A 156 -2.06 14.54 5.63
C LEU A 156 -1.84 15.69 6.61
N GLU A 157 -2.58 16.78 6.50
CA GLU A 157 -2.48 17.92 7.43
C GLU A 157 -2.78 17.52 8.88
N GLN A 158 -3.65 16.53 9.11
CA GLN A 158 -3.89 15.94 10.43
C GLN A 158 -2.70 15.12 10.95
N GLY A 159 -1.81 14.68 10.09
CA GLY A 159 -0.70 13.78 10.40
C GLY A 159 0.69 14.36 10.19
N LEU A 160 0.84 15.70 10.04
CA LEU A 160 2.14 16.34 9.71
C LEU A 160 3.28 15.97 10.66
N ASP A 161 2.98 15.76 11.94
CA ASP A 161 3.97 15.42 12.98
C ASP A 161 4.13 13.90 13.16
N ALA A 162 3.27 13.09 12.55
CA ALA A 162 3.24 11.65 12.79
C ALA A 162 3.61 10.81 11.56
N VAL A 163 3.25 11.26 10.36
CA VAL A 163 3.57 10.53 9.12
C VAL A 163 5.02 10.78 8.73
N ASP A 164 5.76 9.72 8.39
CA ASP A 164 7.16 9.83 7.95
C ASP A 164 7.26 9.80 6.41
N ILE A 165 6.40 9.04 5.74
CA ILE A 165 6.26 9.07 4.28
C ILE A 165 4.78 9.11 3.93
N ALA A 166 4.41 10.08 3.09
CA ALA A 166 3.09 10.23 2.49
C ALA A 166 3.16 9.88 1.00
N TYR A 167 2.42 8.86 0.56
CA TYR A 167 2.32 8.46 -0.84
C TYR A 167 1.03 8.95 -1.46
N PHE A 168 1.13 9.51 -2.66
CA PHE A 168 0.00 9.90 -3.51
C PHE A 168 0.16 9.29 -4.89
N GLY A 169 -0.92 8.73 -5.44
CA GLY A 169 -1.05 8.48 -6.86
C GLY A 169 -1.74 9.67 -7.51
N GLY A 170 -1.19 10.22 -8.60
CA GLY A 170 -1.81 11.40 -9.15
C GLY A 170 -1.24 11.88 -10.48
N VAL A 171 -1.33 13.18 -10.69
CA VAL A 171 -0.92 13.85 -11.91
C VAL A 171 0.05 15.00 -11.63
N PRO A 172 0.88 15.42 -12.62
CA PRO A 172 1.87 16.49 -12.41
C PRO A 172 1.28 17.82 -11.91
N GLY A 173 0.00 18.09 -12.20
CA GLY A 173 -0.69 19.31 -11.74
C GLY A 173 -0.78 19.45 -10.21
N GLN A 174 -0.61 18.38 -9.45
CA GLN A 174 -0.61 18.40 -7.98
C GLN A 174 0.73 18.84 -7.37
N LEU A 175 1.81 18.86 -8.16
CA LEU A 175 3.15 19.20 -7.68
C LEU A 175 3.26 20.52 -6.94
N PRO A 176 2.69 21.64 -7.45
CA PRO A 176 2.81 22.93 -6.75
C PRO A 176 2.28 22.89 -5.32
N ASP A 177 1.13 22.26 -5.11
CA ASP A 177 0.50 22.18 -3.79
C ASP A 177 1.27 21.24 -2.86
N LEU A 178 1.72 20.09 -3.36
CA LEU A 178 2.53 19.13 -2.60
C LEU A 178 3.90 19.71 -2.23
N ILE A 179 4.52 20.54 -3.10
CA ILE A 179 5.76 21.26 -2.81
C ILE A 179 5.51 22.30 -1.69
N ALA A 180 4.41 23.04 -1.76
CA ALA A 180 4.06 23.99 -0.71
C ALA A 180 3.82 23.28 0.64
N LEU A 181 3.08 22.16 0.62
CA LEU A 181 2.79 21.36 1.80
C LEU A 181 4.06 20.76 2.42
N SER A 182 5.01 20.31 1.58
CA SER A 182 6.25 19.69 2.06
C SER A 182 7.11 20.60 2.95
N ARG A 183 6.97 21.92 2.84
CA ARG A 183 7.68 22.89 3.71
C ARG A 183 7.15 22.92 5.14
N ARG A 184 5.96 22.38 5.37
CA ARG A 184 5.33 22.24 6.71
C ARG A 184 5.34 20.80 7.20
N PHE A 185 5.83 19.87 6.40
CA PHE A 185 5.84 18.45 6.66
C PHE A 185 7.27 17.94 6.82
N SER A 186 7.60 17.40 7.98
CA SER A 186 8.95 16.91 8.29
C SER A 186 9.33 15.61 7.55
N GLY A 187 8.34 14.88 7.02
CA GLY A 187 8.50 13.63 6.29
C GLY A 187 8.84 13.82 4.81
N ILE A 188 8.57 12.78 4.03
CA ILE A 188 8.74 12.77 2.58
C ILE A 188 7.37 12.60 1.95
N ILE A 189 7.01 13.46 0.99
CA ILE A 189 5.88 13.24 0.11
C ILE A 189 6.40 12.55 -1.15
N VAL A 190 5.71 11.51 -1.60
CA VAL A 190 6.03 10.82 -2.85
C VAL A 190 4.79 10.81 -3.74
N LEU A 191 4.88 11.44 -4.90
CA LEU A 191 3.85 11.43 -5.93
C LEU A 191 4.24 10.42 -7.01
N THR A 192 3.42 9.38 -7.20
CA THR A 192 3.56 8.42 -8.30
C THR A 192 2.68 8.86 -9.48
N LEU A 193 3.24 8.80 -10.68
CA LEU A 193 2.64 9.31 -11.93
C LEU A 193 2.41 8.18 -12.94
N GLY A 194 2.28 6.92 -12.48
CA GLY A 194 2.17 5.76 -13.33
C GLY A 194 3.33 5.65 -14.31
N ALA A 195 3.07 5.55 -15.60
CA ALA A 195 4.09 5.52 -16.65
C ALA A 195 4.96 6.80 -16.71
N GLY A 196 4.52 7.89 -16.10
CA GLY A 196 5.27 9.15 -15.98
C GLY A 196 6.39 9.11 -14.93
N GLY A 197 6.50 8.04 -14.14
CA GLY A 197 7.52 7.92 -13.10
C GLY A 197 7.05 8.35 -11.72
N SER A 198 7.93 8.94 -10.91
CA SER A 198 7.63 9.37 -9.55
C SER A 198 8.48 10.57 -9.12
N VAL A 199 7.94 11.35 -8.19
CA VAL A 199 8.60 12.53 -7.61
C VAL A 199 8.58 12.40 -6.09
N ALA A 200 9.74 12.43 -5.46
CA ALA A 200 9.85 12.64 -4.02
C ALA A 200 10.04 14.12 -3.72
N ILE A 201 9.34 14.59 -2.70
CA ILE A 201 9.30 16.00 -2.31
C ILE A 201 9.63 16.10 -0.83
N ARG A 202 10.59 16.92 -0.48
CA ARG A 202 10.97 17.17 0.91
C ARG A 202 11.47 18.60 1.06
N ASP A 203 10.93 19.34 2.01
CA ASP A 203 11.33 20.72 2.33
C ASP A 203 11.35 21.65 1.09
N GLY A 204 10.37 21.49 0.21
CA GLY A 204 10.24 22.25 -1.04
C GLY A 204 11.13 21.76 -2.19
N GLU A 205 12.05 20.85 -1.94
CA GLU A 205 12.93 20.27 -2.97
C GLU A 205 12.29 19.02 -3.59
N THR A 206 12.53 18.81 -4.88
CA THR A 206 11.98 17.68 -5.65
C THR A 206 13.09 16.81 -6.23
N LEU A 207 12.85 15.50 -6.23
CA LEU A 207 13.68 14.54 -6.90
C LEU A 207 12.82 13.64 -7.77
N PHE A 208 13.08 13.61 -9.06
CA PHE A 208 12.35 12.81 -10.03
C PHE A 208 13.07 11.50 -10.36
N GLU A 209 12.31 10.42 -10.54
CA GLU A 209 12.77 9.14 -11.07
C GLU A 209 11.79 8.70 -12.18
N PRO A 210 12.28 8.41 -13.40
CA PRO A 210 11.43 7.92 -14.47
C PRO A 210 10.90 6.51 -14.17
N ALA A 211 9.74 6.18 -14.75
CA ALA A 211 9.28 4.81 -14.75
C ALA A 211 10.26 3.91 -15.52
N LEU A 212 10.45 2.69 -15.02
CA LEU A 212 11.32 1.73 -15.70
C LEU A 212 10.58 1.11 -16.87
N PRO A 213 11.22 1.00 -18.04
CA PRO A 213 10.59 0.42 -19.21
C PRO A 213 10.22 -1.05 -18.97
N LEU A 214 9.07 -1.44 -19.48
CA LEU A 214 8.58 -2.81 -19.52
C LEU A 214 8.16 -3.09 -20.97
N GLU A 215 8.49 -4.25 -21.50
CA GLU A 215 8.16 -4.62 -22.88
C GLU A 215 6.64 -4.69 -23.09
N LYS A 216 5.93 -5.21 -22.08
CA LYS A 216 4.47 -5.25 -22.06
C LYS A 216 3.96 -5.07 -20.63
N VAL A 217 3.10 -4.09 -20.43
CA VAL A 217 2.32 -3.96 -19.20
C VAL A 217 1.15 -4.95 -19.27
N VAL A 218 1.03 -5.79 -18.25
CA VAL A 218 -0.06 -6.79 -18.14
C VAL A 218 -1.22 -6.20 -17.35
N ASP A 219 -0.91 -5.66 -16.15
CA ASP A 219 -1.89 -5.07 -15.24
C ASP A 219 -1.18 -4.11 -14.28
N THR A 220 -1.75 -2.94 -14.06
CA THR A 220 -1.18 -1.96 -13.12
C THR A 220 -1.69 -2.09 -11.68
N THR A 221 -2.50 -3.13 -11.39
CA THR A 221 -2.97 -3.42 -10.02
C THR A 221 -1.79 -3.69 -9.08
N GLY A 222 -1.76 -2.98 -7.95
CA GLY A 222 -0.72 -3.13 -6.93
C GLY A 222 0.65 -2.54 -7.29
N CYS A 223 0.82 -1.89 -8.45
CA CYS A 223 2.07 -1.21 -8.79
C CYS A 223 2.44 -0.13 -7.75
N GLY A 224 1.44 0.63 -7.28
CA GLY A 224 1.61 1.60 -6.21
C GLY A 224 2.07 0.95 -4.91
N ASP A 225 1.41 -0.12 -4.48
CA ASP A 225 1.78 -0.85 -3.26
C ASP A 225 3.19 -1.43 -3.32
N ALA A 226 3.57 -2.00 -4.48
CA ALA A 226 4.91 -2.52 -4.72
C ALA A 226 5.97 -1.43 -4.69
N PHE A 227 5.69 -0.28 -5.35
CA PHE A 227 6.55 0.90 -5.30
C PHE A 227 6.74 1.38 -3.87
N GLN A 228 5.65 1.55 -3.12
CA GLN A 228 5.67 2.01 -1.72
C GLN A 228 6.49 1.09 -0.83
N ALA A 229 6.32 -0.22 -0.94
CA ALA A 229 7.10 -1.19 -0.19
C ALA A 229 8.61 -1.10 -0.53
N GLY A 230 8.95 -1.01 -1.81
CA GLY A 230 10.33 -0.86 -2.29
C GLY A 230 10.98 0.43 -1.80
N PHE A 231 10.29 1.54 -2.00
CA PHE A 231 10.75 2.86 -1.56
C PHE A 231 10.98 2.89 -0.03
N THR A 232 9.97 2.48 0.74
CA THR A 232 10.03 2.50 2.21
C THR A 232 11.18 1.63 2.73
N ALA A 233 11.30 0.41 2.23
CA ALA A 233 12.33 -0.52 2.68
C ALA A 233 13.74 0.01 2.40
N GLU A 234 13.97 0.55 1.19
CA GLU A 234 15.26 1.13 0.80
C GLU A 234 15.55 2.42 1.57
N TYR A 235 14.56 3.31 1.73
CA TYR A 235 14.77 4.55 2.48
C TYR A 235 15.11 4.29 3.96
N ILE A 236 14.45 3.33 4.59
CA ILE A 236 14.78 2.97 5.98
C ILE A 236 16.24 2.46 6.08
N ALA A 237 16.69 1.68 5.09
CA ALA A 237 18.03 1.10 5.08
C ALA A 237 19.14 2.11 4.75
N SER A 238 18.93 2.95 3.73
CA SER A 238 19.96 3.80 3.16
C SER A 238 19.86 5.28 3.53
N LYS A 239 18.68 5.74 3.95
CA LYS A 239 18.30 7.16 4.10
C LYS A 239 18.51 7.99 2.82
N ASN A 240 18.60 7.33 1.67
CA ASN A 240 18.84 7.95 0.37
C ASN A 240 17.56 7.91 -0.47
N ILE A 241 16.99 9.10 -0.72
CA ILE A 241 15.73 9.25 -1.47
C ILE A 241 15.88 8.76 -2.92
N ARG A 242 17.03 8.99 -3.58
CA ARG A 242 17.25 8.56 -4.97
C ARG A 242 17.29 7.03 -5.07
N LEU A 243 17.98 6.36 -4.17
CA LEU A 243 18.00 4.89 -4.14
C LEU A 243 16.61 4.34 -3.83
N ALA A 244 15.87 4.99 -2.93
CA ALA A 244 14.51 4.61 -2.58
C ALA A 244 13.54 4.74 -3.77
N LEU A 245 13.58 5.87 -4.51
CA LEU A 245 12.80 6.06 -5.74
C LEU A 245 13.09 4.95 -6.77
N ARG A 246 14.38 4.68 -7.00
CA ARG A 246 14.82 3.63 -7.92
C ARG A 246 14.30 2.26 -7.51
N LYS A 247 14.41 1.92 -6.21
CA LYS A 247 13.91 0.64 -5.68
C LYS A 247 12.38 0.53 -5.81
N GLY A 248 11.66 1.61 -5.55
CA GLY A 248 10.22 1.70 -5.79
C GLY A 248 9.87 1.44 -7.25
N ALA A 249 10.54 2.10 -8.19
CA ALA A 249 10.34 1.92 -9.63
C ALA A 249 10.64 0.46 -10.08
N GLU A 250 11.66 -0.18 -9.52
CA GLU A 250 11.97 -1.60 -9.79
C GLU A 250 10.83 -2.53 -9.40
N LEU A 251 10.28 -2.36 -8.19
CA LEU A 251 9.18 -3.21 -7.72
C LEU A 251 7.86 -2.89 -8.41
N GLY A 252 7.58 -1.63 -8.70
CA GLY A 252 6.42 -1.22 -9.52
C GLY A 252 6.46 -1.87 -10.91
N ARG A 253 7.63 -1.88 -11.57
CA ARG A 253 7.83 -2.56 -12.85
C ARG A 253 7.56 -4.06 -12.75
N VAL A 254 8.03 -4.73 -11.71
CA VAL A 254 7.76 -6.17 -11.48
C VAL A 254 6.27 -6.42 -11.32
N ALA A 255 5.57 -5.57 -10.56
CA ALA A 255 4.13 -5.68 -10.38
C ALA A 255 3.35 -5.53 -11.69
N ALA A 256 3.74 -4.60 -12.56
CA ALA A 256 3.11 -4.38 -13.86
C ALA A 256 3.24 -5.57 -14.85
N GLY A 257 4.04 -6.57 -14.54
CA GLY A 257 4.29 -7.74 -15.37
C GLY A 257 3.34 -8.93 -15.13
N HIS A 258 2.40 -8.84 -14.18
CA HIS A 258 1.44 -9.92 -13.88
C HIS A 258 0.06 -9.35 -13.53
N TYR A 259 -0.96 -10.19 -13.53
CA TYR A 259 -2.29 -9.82 -13.03
C TYR A 259 -2.33 -9.82 -11.50
N GLY A 260 -3.16 -8.90 -10.95
CA GLY A 260 -3.36 -8.74 -9.51
C GLY A 260 -2.20 -8.06 -8.78
N GLY A 261 -2.42 -7.67 -7.53
CA GLY A 261 -1.46 -6.87 -6.75
C GLY A 261 -0.18 -7.60 -6.36
N VAL A 262 -0.21 -8.93 -6.31
CA VAL A 262 0.92 -9.80 -5.97
C VAL A 262 0.91 -11.02 -6.88
N PRO A 263 2.08 -11.66 -7.13
CA PRO A 263 2.11 -12.91 -7.90
C PRO A 263 1.23 -13.97 -7.22
N TRP A 264 0.34 -14.57 -7.98
CA TRP A 264 -0.56 -15.62 -7.48
C TRP A 264 0.06 -17.01 -7.54
N GLY A 265 1.13 -17.19 -8.30
CA GLY A 265 1.87 -18.43 -8.45
C GLY A 265 2.90 -18.67 -7.34
N GLU A 266 3.50 -19.85 -7.33
CA GLU A 266 4.57 -20.24 -6.44
C GLU A 266 5.77 -19.26 -6.55
N LEU A 267 6.26 -18.80 -5.40
CA LEU A 267 7.58 -18.19 -5.29
C LEU A 267 8.63 -19.29 -5.31
#